data_e13723d5eeb4b12fa1e9cf3497890e2a
#
_entry.id   e13723d5eeb4b12fa1e9cf3497890e2a
#
_cell.length_a   1.000
_cell.length_b   1.000
_cell.length_c   1.000
_cell.angle_alpha   90.00
_cell.angle_beta   90.00
_cell.angle_gamma   90.00
#
_symmetry.space_group_name_H-M   'P 1'
#
loop_
_entity.id
_entity.type
_entity.pdbx_description
1 polymer ?
#
loop_
_entity_poly.entity_id
_entity_poly.type
_entity_poly.pdbx_seq_one_letter_code
_entity_poly.pdbx_strand_id
1 'polypeptide(L)'
;IYGDGIGHFYGHESVSSDICRRILQRLKADGETIRRVGLLVKQHGIEWKDDRRFLKRRLQRFGVENCRMMLMIRTADLSGQHEKSEEGGLSRWRSQLCRIEEGIDMILKEQMCFSRSSLAIDGRDLMADGVPAGPELGEILEQLLELVIEEELPNEKEALLEKSRQIR
;
A
#
# COMPACT_ATOMS: atom_id res chain seq x y z
N ILE A 1 -5.73 -25.10 19.20
CA ILE A 1 -7.14 -24.82 19.51
C ILE A 1 -7.13 -24.10 20.85
N TYR A 2 -7.46 -22.83 20.87
CA TYR A 2 -7.58 -22.04 22.09
C TYR A 2 -9.06 -21.90 22.44
N GLY A 3 -9.39 -21.70 23.71
CA GLY A 3 -10.67 -21.86 24.42
C GLY A 3 -12.00 -21.37 23.81
N ASP A 4 -12.01 -20.84 22.59
CA ASP A 4 -13.19 -20.45 21.81
C ASP A 4 -13.57 -21.46 20.71
N GLY A 5 -12.83 -22.56 20.59
CA GLY A 5 -13.04 -23.57 19.55
C GLY A 5 -12.63 -23.16 18.13
N ILE A 6 -12.09 -21.94 17.96
CA ILE A 6 -11.63 -21.41 16.68
C ILE A 6 -10.12 -21.55 16.60
N GLY A 7 -9.61 -22.16 15.53
CA GLY A 7 -8.18 -22.29 15.27
C GLY A 7 -7.60 -20.96 14.79
N HIS A 8 -6.76 -20.33 15.61
CA HIS A 8 -6.00 -19.14 15.20
C HIS A 8 -4.61 -19.56 14.72
N PHE A 9 -4.29 -19.28 13.48
CA PHE A 9 -3.00 -19.61 12.83
C PHE A 9 -2.16 -18.33 12.66
N TYR A 10 -1.65 -17.81 13.77
CA TYR A 10 -0.81 -16.61 13.73
C TYR A 10 0.43 -16.80 12.86
N GLY A 11 0.69 -15.82 11.96
CA GLY A 11 1.85 -15.84 11.05
C GLY A 11 1.71 -16.77 9.85
N HIS A 12 0.52 -17.37 9.62
CA HIS A 12 0.28 -18.25 8.49
C HIS A 12 0.55 -17.56 7.15
N GLU A 13 0.37 -16.25 7.06
CA GLU A 13 0.58 -15.47 5.85
C GLU A 13 2.04 -15.53 5.38
N SER A 14 2.99 -15.42 6.33
CA SER A 14 4.42 -15.52 6.02
C SER A 14 4.80 -16.92 5.58
N VAL A 15 4.35 -17.94 6.31
CA VAL A 15 4.58 -19.36 5.96
C VAL A 15 3.98 -19.70 4.61
N SER A 16 2.75 -19.28 4.35
CA SER A 16 2.06 -19.48 3.07
C SER A 16 2.80 -18.80 1.92
N SER A 17 3.31 -17.57 2.14
CA SER A 17 4.11 -16.86 1.15
C SER A 17 5.40 -17.61 0.80
N ASP A 18 6.10 -18.15 1.79
CA ASP A 18 7.33 -18.91 1.57
C ASP A 18 7.08 -20.24 0.86
N ILE A 19 6.00 -20.94 1.20
CA ILE A 19 5.57 -22.15 0.51
C ILE A 19 5.24 -21.84 -0.96
N CYS A 20 4.45 -20.79 -1.17
CA CYS A 20 4.03 -20.35 -2.50
C CYS A 20 5.25 -20.01 -3.39
N ARG A 21 6.21 -19.25 -2.87
CA ARG A 21 7.45 -18.91 -3.59
C ARG A 21 8.24 -20.15 -3.99
N ARG A 22 8.41 -21.11 -3.08
CA ARG A 22 9.11 -22.38 -3.38
C ARG A 22 8.40 -23.20 -4.48
N ILE A 23 7.06 -23.24 -4.45
CA ILE A 23 6.27 -23.93 -5.48
C ILE A 23 6.47 -23.25 -6.83
N LEU A 24 6.32 -21.92 -6.89
CA LEU A 24 6.48 -21.15 -8.13
C LEU A 24 7.91 -21.25 -8.71
N GLN A 25 8.93 -21.24 -7.85
CA GLN A 25 10.31 -21.47 -8.27
C GLN A 25 10.49 -22.87 -8.89
N ARG A 26 9.93 -23.91 -8.28
CA ARG A 26 9.95 -25.28 -8.82
C ARG A 26 9.21 -25.40 -10.16
N LEU A 27 8.13 -24.62 -10.33
CA LEU A 27 7.39 -24.50 -11.58
C LEU A 27 8.07 -23.62 -12.62
N LYS A 28 9.25 -23.06 -12.30
CA LYS A 28 10.02 -22.14 -13.16
C LYS A 28 9.23 -20.88 -13.57
N ALA A 29 8.35 -20.38 -12.70
CA ALA A 29 7.72 -19.10 -12.90
C ALA A 29 8.78 -17.98 -12.94
N ASP A 30 8.49 -16.88 -13.63
CA ASP A 30 9.39 -15.75 -13.71
C ASP A 30 9.49 -15.00 -12.35
N GLY A 31 10.57 -14.24 -12.18
CA GLY A 31 10.87 -13.57 -10.90
C GLY A 31 9.85 -12.52 -10.51
N GLU A 32 9.16 -11.89 -11.48
CA GLU A 32 8.12 -10.92 -11.21
C GLU A 32 6.86 -11.60 -10.65
N THR A 33 6.42 -12.67 -11.29
CA THR A 33 5.32 -13.52 -10.82
C THR A 33 5.58 -14.03 -9.40
N ILE A 34 6.79 -14.57 -9.13
CA ILE A 34 7.15 -15.06 -7.79
C ILE A 34 7.07 -13.96 -6.74
N ARG A 35 7.58 -12.77 -7.05
CA ARG A 35 7.53 -11.62 -6.12
C ARG A 35 6.11 -11.14 -5.89
N ARG A 36 5.32 -10.97 -6.96
CA ARG A 36 3.94 -10.48 -6.91
C ARG A 36 3.04 -11.43 -6.13
N VAL A 37 3.03 -12.71 -6.48
CA VAL A 37 2.19 -13.70 -5.79
C VAL A 37 2.62 -13.85 -4.34
N GLY A 38 3.94 -13.91 -4.06
CA GLY A 38 4.45 -13.94 -2.69
C GLY A 38 4.02 -12.73 -1.86
N LEU A 39 3.98 -11.52 -2.45
CA LEU A 39 3.48 -10.32 -1.80
C LEU A 39 1.98 -10.43 -1.51
N LEU A 40 1.18 -10.81 -2.49
CA LEU A 40 -0.28 -10.92 -2.36
C LEU A 40 -0.67 -11.94 -1.31
N VAL A 41 -0.03 -13.12 -1.30
CA VAL A 41 -0.24 -14.16 -0.28
C VAL A 41 0.16 -13.65 1.10
N LYS A 42 1.28 -12.94 1.22
CA LYS A 42 1.72 -12.38 2.51
C LYS A 42 0.79 -11.30 3.05
N GLN A 43 0.12 -10.57 2.18
CA GLN A 43 -0.69 -9.41 2.54
C GLN A 43 -2.21 -9.66 2.46
N HIS A 44 -2.68 -10.90 2.19
CA HIS A 44 -4.10 -11.16 1.97
C HIS A 44 -4.98 -10.82 3.17
N GLY A 45 -4.45 -10.94 4.39
CA GLY A 45 -5.16 -10.67 5.65
C GLY A 45 -5.04 -9.23 6.17
N ILE A 46 -4.40 -8.31 5.43
CA ILE A 46 -4.23 -6.95 5.94
C ILE A 46 -5.56 -6.21 6.10
N GLU A 47 -5.62 -5.37 7.13
CA GLU A 47 -6.75 -4.48 7.36
C GLU A 47 -6.83 -3.39 6.29
N TRP A 48 -8.05 -3.04 5.89
CA TRP A 48 -8.35 -1.93 4.99
C TRP A 48 -9.24 -0.89 5.67
N LYS A 49 -8.97 0.38 5.38
CA LYS A 49 -9.74 1.54 5.84
C LYS A 49 -10.05 2.43 4.64
N ASP A 50 -11.20 3.09 4.67
CA ASP A 50 -11.65 4.05 3.66
C ASP A 50 -11.17 5.49 3.94
N ASP A 51 -10.11 5.60 4.74
CA ASP A 51 -9.43 6.86 5.03
C ASP A 51 -8.42 7.24 3.93
N ARG A 52 -8.43 8.50 3.49
CA ARG A 52 -7.63 9.01 2.38
C ARG A 52 -6.12 8.84 2.61
N ARG A 53 -5.62 9.19 3.79
CA ARG A 53 -4.19 9.07 4.13
C ARG A 53 -3.78 7.60 4.17
N PHE A 54 -4.62 6.77 4.76
CA PHE A 54 -4.40 5.33 4.78
C PHE A 54 -4.31 4.75 3.37
N LEU A 55 -5.21 5.14 2.46
CA LEU A 55 -5.20 4.69 1.06
C LEU A 55 -3.96 5.18 0.32
N LYS A 56 -3.57 6.47 0.46
CA LYS A 56 -2.33 6.99 -0.12
C LYS A 56 -1.10 6.20 0.32
N ARG A 57 -0.96 5.89 1.62
CA ARG A 57 0.13 5.05 2.14
C ARG A 57 0.12 3.63 1.55
N ARG A 58 -1.05 3.03 1.36
CA ARG A 58 -1.17 1.71 0.72
C ARG A 58 -0.75 1.77 -0.75
N LEU A 59 -1.20 2.79 -1.48
CA LEU A 59 -0.83 3.01 -2.88
C LEU A 59 0.67 3.27 -3.02
N GLN A 60 1.27 4.08 -2.14
CA GLN A 60 2.72 4.30 -2.10
C GLN A 60 3.48 2.98 -1.90
N ARG A 61 3.07 2.18 -0.92
CA ARG A 61 3.79 0.98 -0.51
C ARG A 61 3.67 -0.17 -1.51
N PHE A 62 2.49 -0.37 -2.08
CA PHE A 62 2.19 -1.57 -2.86
C PHE A 62 1.91 -1.28 -4.34
N GLY A 63 1.64 -0.04 -4.70
CA GLY A 63 1.17 0.34 -6.03
C GLY A 63 -0.32 0.04 -6.22
N VAL A 64 -0.93 0.73 -7.19
CA VAL A 64 -2.37 0.67 -7.48
C VAL A 64 -2.83 -0.75 -7.80
N GLU A 65 -2.10 -1.42 -8.71
CA GLU A 65 -2.47 -2.76 -9.20
C GLU A 65 -2.48 -3.80 -8.08
N ASN A 66 -1.42 -3.83 -7.25
CA ASN A 66 -1.35 -4.77 -6.13
C ASN A 66 -2.41 -4.46 -5.07
N CYS A 67 -2.72 -3.18 -4.80
CA CYS A 67 -3.82 -2.82 -3.90
C CYS A 67 -5.16 -3.36 -4.40
N ARG A 68 -5.49 -3.19 -5.67
CA ARG A 68 -6.72 -3.74 -6.27
C ARG A 68 -6.77 -5.26 -6.20
N MET A 69 -5.66 -5.95 -6.49
CA MET A 69 -5.58 -7.40 -6.35
C MET A 69 -5.77 -7.87 -4.91
N MET A 70 -5.20 -7.16 -3.92
CA MET A 70 -5.41 -7.47 -2.49
C MET A 70 -6.88 -7.33 -2.09
N LEU A 71 -7.59 -6.31 -2.58
CA LEU A 71 -9.02 -6.12 -2.34
C LEU A 71 -9.85 -7.27 -2.95
N MET A 72 -9.52 -7.70 -4.16
CA MET A 72 -10.16 -8.86 -4.81
C MET A 72 -9.92 -10.15 -4.02
N ILE A 73 -8.69 -10.42 -3.58
CA ILE A 73 -8.36 -11.59 -2.78
C ILE A 73 -9.11 -11.57 -1.45
N ARG A 74 -9.17 -10.43 -0.78
CA ARG A 74 -9.92 -10.28 0.47
C ARG A 74 -11.41 -10.55 0.29
N THR A 75 -11.97 -10.09 -0.82
CA THR A 75 -13.38 -10.35 -1.16
C THR A 75 -13.64 -11.83 -1.40
N ALA A 76 -12.74 -12.50 -2.14
CA ALA A 76 -12.85 -13.94 -2.40
C ALA A 76 -12.73 -14.76 -1.11
N ASP A 77 -11.77 -14.42 -0.24
CA ASP A 77 -11.55 -15.08 1.05
C ASP A 77 -12.79 -14.98 1.95
N LEU A 78 -13.35 -13.78 2.11
CA LEU A 78 -14.57 -13.58 2.89
C LEU A 78 -15.79 -14.29 2.27
N SER A 79 -15.88 -14.35 0.95
CA SER A 79 -16.94 -15.07 0.26
C SER A 79 -16.87 -16.58 0.52
N GLY A 80 -15.65 -17.14 0.58
CA GLY A 80 -15.43 -18.57 0.91
C GLY A 80 -15.68 -18.91 2.38
N GLN A 81 -15.57 -17.93 3.28
CA GLN A 81 -15.83 -18.11 4.72
C GLN A 81 -17.32 -17.99 5.08
N HIS A 82 -18.16 -17.49 4.17
CA HIS A 82 -19.55 -17.12 4.45
C HIS A 82 -20.43 -18.28 4.93
N GLU A 83 -20.09 -19.52 4.59
CA GLU A 83 -20.86 -20.70 5.06
C GLU A 83 -20.71 -20.96 6.58
N LYS A 84 -19.79 -20.28 7.27
CA LYS A 84 -19.44 -20.51 8.67
C LYS A 84 -19.56 -19.30 9.59
N SER A 85 -19.84 -18.10 9.06
CA SER A 85 -19.90 -16.86 9.86
C SER A 85 -21.23 -16.12 9.67
N GLU A 86 -21.67 -15.44 10.73
CA GLU A 86 -22.89 -14.64 10.75
C GLU A 86 -23.01 -13.73 9.51
N GLU A 87 -24.22 -13.61 8.98
CA GLU A 87 -24.62 -12.92 7.73
C GLU A 87 -24.09 -11.48 7.54
N GLY A 88 -23.51 -10.85 8.58
CA GLY A 88 -23.07 -9.46 8.56
C GLY A 88 -21.68 -9.18 7.98
N GLY A 89 -20.77 -10.15 7.97
CA GLY A 89 -19.34 -9.92 7.65
C GLY A 89 -19.10 -9.52 6.19
N LEU A 90 -19.61 -10.32 5.26
CA LEU A 90 -19.43 -10.08 3.83
C LEU A 90 -20.23 -8.85 3.34
N SER A 91 -21.43 -8.62 3.86
CA SER A 91 -22.22 -7.44 3.50
C SER A 91 -21.54 -6.15 3.97
N ARG A 92 -21.02 -6.15 5.20
CA ARG A 92 -20.25 -5.02 5.75
C ARG A 92 -18.99 -4.77 4.94
N TRP A 93 -18.26 -5.82 4.56
CA TRP A 93 -17.10 -5.71 3.71
C TRP A 93 -17.43 -5.15 2.32
N ARG A 94 -18.49 -5.60 1.68
CA ARG A 94 -18.92 -5.07 0.36
C ARG A 94 -19.18 -3.58 0.40
N SER A 95 -19.86 -3.10 1.44
CA SER A 95 -20.11 -1.67 1.63
C SER A 95 -18.82 -0.88 1.88
N GLN A 96 -17.87 -1.44 2.62
CA GLN A 96 -16.57 -0.86 2.85
C GLN A 96 -15.73 -0.86 1.57
N LEU A 97 -15.75 -1.96 0.79
CA LEU A 97 -15.02 -2.10 -0.46
C LEU A 97 -15.41 -1.01 -1.46
N CYS A 98 -16.70 -0.73 -1.63
CA CYS A 98 -17.15 0.36 -2.52
C CYS A 98 -16.49 1.70 -2.12
N ARG A 99 -16.51 2.05 -0.83
CA ARG A 99 -15.89 3.31 -0.36
C ARG A 99 -14.38 3.33 -0.55
N ILE A 100 -13.70 2.18 -0.37
CA ILE A 100 -12.26 2.06 -0.61
C ILE A 100 -11.95 2.25 -2.10
N GLU A 101 -12.70 1.60 -2.99
CA GLU A 101 -12.51 1.72 -4.44
C GLU A 101 -12.79 3.14 -4.92
N GLU A 102 -13.88 3.75 -4.47
CA GLU A 102 -14.19 5.17 -4.73
C GLU A 102 -13.06 6.10 -4.22
N GLY A 103 -12.52 5.84 -3.03
CA GLY A 103 -11.41 6.60 -2.47
C GLY A 103 -10.13 6.46 -3.30
N ILE A 104 -9.80 5.26 -3.77
CA ILE A 104 -8.66 5.03 -4.67
C ILE A 104 -8.88 5.76 -6.00
N ASP A 105 -10.06 5.64 -6.59
CA ASP A 105 -10.38 6.28 -7.86
C ASP A 105 -10.34 7.82 -7.75
N MET A 106 -10.78 8.37 -6.63
CA MET A 106 -10.68 9.80 -6.33
C MET A 106 -9.22 10.25 -6.24
N ILE A 107 -8.37 9.52 -5.50
CA ILE A 107 -6.93 9.80 -5.39
C ILE A 107 -6.28 9.81 -6.77
N LEU A 108 -6.62 8.85 -7.63
CA LEU A 108 -6.06 8.75 -8.97
C LEU A 108 -6.59 9.84 -9.90
N LYS A 109 -7.89 10.12 -9.87
CA LYS A 109 -8.54 11.14 -10.71
C LYS A 109 -8.08 12.55 -10.39
N GLU A 110 -7.90 12.86 -9.11
CA GLU A 110 -7.43 14.16 -8.64
C GLU A 110 -5.89 14.27 -8.66
N GLN A 111 -5.20 13.26 -9.18
CA GLN A 111 -3.73 13.18 -9.26
C GLN A 111 -3.06 13.48 -7.91
N MET A 112 -3.68 13.04 -6.81
CA MET A 112 -3.13 13.25 -5.48
C MET A 112 -1.76 12.60 -5.33
N CYS A 113 -0.86 13.28 -4.64
CA CYS A 113 0.49 12.80 -4.42
C CYS A 113 0.50 11.58 -3.48
N PHE A 114 1.05 10.47 -3.96
CA PHE A 114 1.33 9.27 -3.16
C PHE A 114 2.61 8.55 -3.62
N SER A 115 3.40 9.19 -4.50
CA SER A 115 4.68 8.65 -4.98
C SER A 115 5.68 9.78 -5.20
N ARG A 116 6.97 9.47 -5.20
CA ARG A 116 8.02 10.47 -5.48
C ARG A 116 7.84 11.13 -6.85
N SER A 117 7.37 10.39 -7.85
CA SER A 117 7.15 10.92 -9.20
C SER A 117 5.97 11.90 -9.29
N SER A 118 5.12 11.96 -8.27
CA SER A 118 3.99 12.89 -8.17
C SER A 118 4.25 14.08 -7.23
N LEU A 119 5.45 14.21 -6.65
CA LEU A 119 5.88 15.43 -5.98
C LEU A 119 6.05 16.56 -6.98
N ALA A 120 5.74 17.80 -6.57
CA ALA A 120 5.92 19.01 -7.38
C ALA A 120 7.39 19.41 -7.52
N ILE A 121 8.32 18.70 -6.89
CA ILE A 121 9.78 18.83 -7.05
C ILE A 121 10.42 17.47 -7.30
N ASP A 122 11.59 17.50 -7.92
CA ASP A 122 12.45 16.34 -8.11
C ASP A 122 13.85 16.54 -7.51
N GLY A 123 14.74 15.56 -7.73
CA GLY A 123 16.10 15.66 -7.24
C GLY A 123 16.91 16.80 -7.88
N ARG A 124 16.54 17.27 -9.08
CA ARG A 124 17.21 18.39 -9.75
C ARG A 124 16.85 19.72 -9.08
N ASP A 125 15.59 19.86 -8.68
CA ASP A 125 15.14 21.04 -7.93
C ASP A 125 15.88 21.16 -6.61
N LEU A 126 16.04 20.05 -5.87
CA LEU A 126 16.79 20.02 -4.62
C LEU A 126 18.28 20.32 -4.83
N MET A 127 18.89 19.80 -5.90
CA MET A 127 20.29 20.11 -6.24
C MET A 127 20.46 21.58 -6.60
N ALA A 128 19.54 22.16 -7.34
CA ALA A 128 19.54 23.59 -7.65
C ALA A 128 19.38 24.46 -6.41
N ASP A 129 18.71 23.94 -5.37
CA ASP A 129 18.56 24.57 -4.05
C ASP A 129 19.73 24.26 -3.09
N GLY A 130 20.81 23.61 -3.59
CA GLY A 130 22.06 23.40 -2.87
C GLY A 130 22.16 22.07 -2.10
N VAL A 131 21.29 21.09 -2.34
CA VAL A 131 21.44 19.72 -1.80
C VAL A 131 22.50 18.99 -2.64
N PRO A 132 23.55 18.41 -2.05
CA PRO A 132 24.52 17.66 -2.82
C PRO A 132 23.92 16.38 -3.39
N ALA A 133 24.40 15.96 -4.56
CA ALA A 133 24.02 14.69 -5.13
C ALA A 133 24.45 13.52 -4.22
N GLY A 134 23.51 12.68 -3.81
CA GLY A 134 23.81 11.56 -2.90
C GLY A 134 22.56 10.94 -2.29
N PRO A 135 22.73 10.00 -1.34
CA PRO A 135 21.64 9.34 -0.64
C PRO A 135 20.70 10.30 0.09
N GLU A 136 21.26 11.37 0.67
CA GLU A 136 20.52 12.42 1.40
C GLU A 136 19.38 13.03 0.57
N LEU A 137 19.64 13.24 -0.74
CA LEU A 137 18.62 13.75 -1.66
C LEU A 137 17.39 12.82 -1.73
N GLY A 138 17.62 11.51 -1.73
CA GLY A 138 16.56 10.51 -1.70
C GLY A 138 15.79 10.50 -0.38
N GLU A 139 16.49 10.70 0.74
CA GLU A 139 15.90 10.75 2.08
C GLU A 139 15.02 11.99 2.26
N ILE A 140 15.48 13.15 1.79
CA ILE A 140 14.70 14.40 1.80
C ILE A 140 13.42 14.24 0.98
N LEU A 141 13.50 13.68 -0.25
CA LEU A 141 12.31 13.45 -1.07
C LEU A 141 11.31 12.50 -0.40
N GLU A 142 11.79 11.47 0.31
CA GLU A 142 10.91 10.54 1.02
C GLU A 142 10.21 11.23 2.20
N GLN A 143 10.94 12.03 2.99
CA GLN A 143 10.36 12.80 4.10
C GLN A 143 9.32 13.81 3.61
N LEU A 144 9.61 14.52 2.51
CA LEU A 144 8.64 15.45 1.91
C LEU A 144 7.39 14.72 1.42
N LEU A 145 7.56 13.55 0.77
CA LEU A 145 6.45 12.74 0.33
C LEU A 145 5.57 12.30 1.51
N GLU A 146 6.19 11.91 2.61
CA GLU A 146 5.47 11.50 3.81
C GLU A 146 4.62 12.64 4.38
N LEU A 147 5.18 13.85 4.47
CA LEU A 147 4.44 15.04 4.90
C LEU A 147 3.27 15.40 3.97
N VAL A 148 3.43 15.22 2.66
CA VAL A 148 2.34 15.44 1.69
C VAL A 148 1.25 14.37 1.79
N ILE A 149 1.61 13.12 2.02
CA ILE A 149 0.64 12.03 2.22
C ILE A 149 -0.17 12.27 3.50
N GLU A 150 0.49 12.73 4.58
CA GLU A 150 -0.16 13.08 5.85
C GLU A 150 -0.99 14.37 5.79
N GLU A 151 -0.95 15.07 4.65
CA GLU A 151 -1.63 16.35 4.47
C GLU A 151 -1.12 17.46 5.43
N GLU A 152 0.13 17.32 5.89
CA GLU A 152 0.84 18.31 6.71
C GLU A 152 1.57 19.35 5.88
N LEU A 153 1.84 19.05 4.59
CA LEU A 153 2.51 19.93 3.64
C LEU A 153 1.78 19.91 2.30
N PRO A 154 1.48 21.07 1.69
CA PRO A 154 0.92 21.10 0.35
C PRO A 154 1.96 20.64 -0.68
N ASN A 155 1.50 19.94 -1.73
CA ASN A 155 2.37 19.50 -2.83
C ASN A 155 2.61 20.66 -3.81
N GLU A 156 3.27 21.71 -3.34
CA GLU A 156 3.61 22.92 -4.10
C GLU A 156 5.12 23.14 -4.03
N LYS A 157 5.71 23.57 -5.16
CA LYS A 157 7.17 23.67 -5.31
C LYS A 157 7.82 24.53 -4.23
N GLU A 158 7.25 25.69 -3.97
CA GLU A 158 7.78 26.66 -3.01
C GLU A 158 7.74 26.09 -1.59
N ALA A 159 6.60 25.51 -1.19
CA ALA A 159 6.42 24.93 0.12
C ALA A 159 7.35 23.72 0.37
N LEU A 160 7.53 22.89 -0.65
CA LEU A 160 8.42 21.73 -0.58
C LEU A 160 9.90 22.15 -0.47
N LEU A 161 10.35 23.16 -1.24
CA LEU A 161 11.71 23.68 -1.15
C LEU A 161 11.98 24.37 0.19
N GLU A 162 11.03 25.15 0.69
CA GLU A 162 11.15 25.75 2.02
C GLU A 162 11.28 24.69 3.11
N LYS A 163 10.43 23.66 3.07
CA LYS A 163 10.49 22.55 4.02
C LYS A 163 11.78 21.75 3.91
N SER A 164 12.28 21.53 2.69
CA SER A 164 13.57 20.84 2.49
C SER A 164 14.74 21.54 3.16
N ARG A 165 14.75 22.88 3.20
CA ARG A 165 15.77 23.68 3.90
C ARG A 165 15.70 23.55 5.43
N GLN A 166 14.54 23.20 5.99
CA GLN A 166 14.36 22.96 7.42
C GLN A 166 14.75 21.55 7.84
N ILE A 167 14.76 20.60 6.91
CA ILE A 167 15.08 19.19 7.14
C ILE A 167 16.60 18.95 7.15
N ARG A 168 17.38 19.80 6.49
CA ARG A 168 18.85 19.75 6.39
C ARG A 168 19.58 20.01 7.73
#